data_ae504f0368a4fc4d7163fcba21b8ad6f
#
_entry.id   ae504f0368a4fc4d7163fcba21b8ad6f
#
_cell.length_a   1.000
_cell.length_b   1.000
_cell.length_c   1.000
_cell.angle_alpha   90.00
_cell.angle_beta   90.00
_cell.angle_gamma   90.00
#
_symmetry.space_group_name_H-M   'P 1'
#
loop_
_entity.id
_entity.type
_entity.pdbx_description
1 polymer ?
#
loop_
_entity_poly.entity_id
_entity_poly.type
_entity_poly.pdbx_seq_one_letter_code
_entity_poly.pdbx_strand_id
1 'polypeptide(L)'
;MEQVNITVTIQSPTLIANSSTAGVLTATRGSIDGRILRGLFATQFIKSHNLGKTAHTNQDFMNLFYGDLRFVSAYKDTVKGTSFPAPLSLQKNKNAAKETKFASNTVVDLFYAKREYDVPEKQNLLGFKGVKGFIVLDGKECSPVSVETAIKLHMSRSSEQERVQGRSSDGTIFNYEYLEPNQVFVGSVVGPKEALESFVREFPKNLECHIGRSRRTEYGHCTMTIGDITPVPMATSKGNSVYVRLHTPLLLGTASIHDVVGCAVASIGSDITIGGVFASYQEEQNFNSIWGVRSSAESAASAGSVVELVKASGWSTDDIAALQHILYNGMGARVQEGYGQGRLWTPLEGTMVPLGKAKAETLTSLHKPTRRIAKKVLEKQIILNARLHAAHDVDTYIKRTMDARGISKHFASVLLAELGTDHATGHRQLQDFVVQTKADKKVLEKNLREFQLEYAYTRSETKRVNLMDYIIDFDANLLVNACLAKSGTSGSYYEIPTELIDMAGLDTAKLADTVAYEYWLYFFRHIRKVK
;
A
#
# COMPACT_ATOMS: atom_id res chain seq x y z
N MET A 1 6.03 -10.91 -32.60
CA MET A 1 5.30 -9.94 -31.77
C MET A 1 6.29 -9.34 -30.79
N GLU A 2 6.24 -8.03 -30.60
CA GLU A 2 7.13 -7.28 -29.72
C GLU A 2 6.32 -6.50 -28.69
N GLN A 3 6.99 -5.95 -27.69
CA GLN A 3 6.38 -5.16 -26.64
C GLN A 3 7.27 -4.01 -26.20
N VAL A 4 6.64 -2.98 -25.66
CA VAL A 4 7.27 -1.86 -24.96
C VAL A 4 6.71 -1.81 -23.56
N ASN A 5 7.55 -1.87 -22.54
CA ASN A 5 7.12 -1.75 -21.17
C ASN A 5 6.78 -0.30 -20.83
N ILE A 6 5.71 -0.11 -20.10
CA ILE A 6 5.25 1.18 -19.60
C ILE A 6 5.32 1.13 -18.07
N THR A 7 6.24 1.89 -17.52
CA THR A 7 6.39 2.02 -16.05
C THR A 7 5.67 3.26 -15.58
N VAL A 8 4.75 3.12 -14.64
CA VAL A 8 3.97 4.21 -14.04
C VAL A 8 4.30 4.31 -12.56
N THR A 9 4.85 5.44 -12.14
CA THR A 9 5.13 5.74 -10.74
C THR A 9 4.09 6.72 -10.20
N ILE A 10 3.40 6.33 -9.15
CA ILE A 10 2.37 7.14 -8.50
C ILE A 10 3.05 8.24 -7.67
N GLN A 11 2.83 9.51 -8.00
CA GLN A 11 3.43 10.66 -7.31
C GLN A 11 2.45 11.30 -6.31
N SER A 12 1.15 11.21 -6.56
CA SER A 12 0.11 11.71 -5.65
C SER A 12 -1.00 10.68 -5.47
N PRO A 13 -1.86 10.80 -4.45
CA PRO A 13 -3.02 9.93 -4.29
C PRO A 13 -3.74 9.70 -5.61
N THR A 14 -3.98 8.45 -6.01
CA THR A 14 -4.54 8.15 -7.33
C THR A 14 -5.76 7.24 -7.19
N LEU A 15 -6.92 7.73 -7.65
CA LEU A 15 -8.18 7.00 -7.62
C LEU A 15 -8.52 6.43 -9.00
N ILE A 16 -8.39 5.11 -9.13
CA ILE A 16 -8.85 4.35 -10.29
C ILE A 16 -10.19 3.71 -9.92
N ALA A 17 -11.27 4.47 -10.11
CA ALA A 17 -12.57 4.08 -9.61
C ALA A 17 -13.02 2.71 -10.13
N ASN A 18 -13.44 1.85 -9.21
CA ASN A 18 -14.13 0.61 -9.54
C ASN A 18 -15.61 0.94 -9.83
N SER A 19 -16.14 0.45 -10.92
CA SER A 19 -17.50 0.77 -11.40
C SER A 19 -18.62 0.31 -10.47
N SER A 20 -18.36 -0.70 -9.66
CA SER A 20 -19.39 -1.37 -8.83
C SER A 20 -19.75 -0.63 -7.54
N THR A 21 -19.08 0.46 -7.19
CA THR A 21 -19.36 1.17 -5.94
C THR A 21 -20.44 2.23 -6.09
N ALA A 22 -21.68 1.82 -5.82
CA ALA A 22 -22.75 2.74 -5.48
C ALA A 22 -22.71 2.97 -3.97
N GLY A 23 -22.54 4.21 -3.51
CA GLY A 23 -22.55 4.55 -2.10
C GLY A 23 -21.56 5.64 -1.70
N VAL A 24 -21.39 5.81 -0.41
CA VAL A 24 -20.53 6.84 0.21
C VAL A 24 -19.04 6.60 -0.06
N LEU A 25 -18.63 5.36 -0.36
CA LEU A 25 -17.25 5.00 -0.66
C LEU A 25 -17.07 4.70 -2.15
N THR A 26 -16.14 5.41 -2.79
CA THR A 26 -15.64 5.05 -4.12
C THR A 26 -14.34 4.27 -3.94
N ALA A 27 -14.39 2.95 -4.16
CA ALA A 27 -13.23 2.07 -4.08
C ALA A 27 -12.30 2.22 -5.28
N THR A 28 -10.99 2.03 -5.07
CA THR A 28 -9.99 2.02 -6.13
C THR A 28 -9.68 0.60 -6.61
N ARG A 29 -9.27 0.46 -7.87
CA ARG A 29 -8.69 -0.78 -8.38
C ARG A 29 -7.24 -0.88 -7.94
N GLY A 30 -6.74 -2.11 -7.74
CA GLY A 30 -5.34 -2.39 -7.44
C GLY A 30 -4.44 -2.52 -8.69
N SER A 31 -4.91 -2.10 -9.86
CA SER A 31 -4.18 -2.13 -11.13
C SER A 31 -4.54 -0.93 -11.97
N ILE A 32 -3.71 -0.60 -12.95
CA ILE A 32 -3.99 0.44 -13.95
C ILE A 32 -4.43 -0.26 -15.23
N ASP A 33 -5.71 -0.17 -15.56
CA ASP A 33 -6.27 -0.86 -16.72
C ASP A 33 -5.65 -0.36 -18.02
N GLY A 34 -5.49 -1.24 -19.00
CA GLY A 34 -4.94 -0.90 -20.32
C GLY A 34 -5.72 0.20 -21.04
N ARG A 35 -7.06 0.26 -20.85
CA ARG A 35 -7.90 1.34 -21.35
C ARG A 35 -7.53 2.72 -20.81
N ILE A 36 -7.02 2.80 -19.58
CA ILE A 36 -6.57 4.07 -18.97
C ILE A 36 -5.27 4.50 -19.63
N LEU A 37 -4.33 3.56 -19.83
CA LEU A 37 -3.09 3.82 -20.56
C LEU A 37 -3.38 4.28 -21.99
N ARG A 38 -4.22 3.54 -22.73
CA ARG A 38 -4.66 3.90 -24.07
C ARG A 38 -5.28 5.30 -24.11
N GLY A 39 -6.22 5.59 -23.19
CA GLY A 39 -6.89 6.89 -23.11
C GLY A 39 -5.96 8.04 -22.76
N LEU A 40 -4.92 7.80 -21.97
CA LEU A 40 -3.90 8.78 -21.65
C LEU A 40 -3.07 9.13 -22.88
N PHE A 41 -2.50 8.13 -23.57
CA PHE A 41 -1.72 8.35 -24.79
C PHE A 41 -2.57 8.98 -25.90
N ALA A 42 -3.82 8.54 -26.10
CA ALA A 42 -4.74 9.15 -27.03
C ALA A 42 -5.00 10.63 -26.70
N THR A 43 -5.19 10.96 -25.42
CA THR A 43 -5.39 12.35 -25.00
C THR A 43 -4.14 13.20 -25.24
N GLN A 44 -2.95 12.65 -25.01
CA GLN A 44 -1.68 13.33 -25.27
C GLN A 44 -1.48 13.58 -26.76
N PHE A 45 -1.73 12.58 -27.60
CA PHE A 45 -1.66 12.69 -29.05
C PHE A 45 -2.60 13.79 -29.58
N ILE A 46 -3.88 13.77 -29.14
CA ILE A 46 -4.88 14.77 -29.54
C ILE A 46 -4.41 16.19 -29.19
N LYS A 47 -3.77 16.36 -28.03
CA LYS A 47 -3.27 17.67 -27.59
C LYS A 47 -2.05 18.11 -28.37
N SER A 48 -1.05 17.22 -28.56
CA SER A 48 0.20 17.57 -29.27
C SER A 48 -0.07 17.94 -30.74
N HIS A 49 -1.05 17.29 -31.38
CA HIS A 49 -1.43 17.54 -32.78
C HIS A 49 -2.60 18.52 -32.96
N ASN A 50 -3.13 19.10 -31.87
CA ASN A 50 -4.26 20.03 -31.88
C ASN A 50 -5.51 19.48 -32.61
N LEU A 51 -5.76 18.18 -32.55
CA LEU A 51 -6.83 17.54 -33.34
C LEU A 51 -8.24 17.84 -32.81
N GLY A 52 -8.40 18.18 -31.55
CA GLY A 52 -9.68 18.46 -30.92
C GLY A 52 -10.71 17.35 -31.14
N LYS A 53 -11.84 17.69 -31.80
CA LYS A 53 -12.92 16.74 -32.07
C LYS A 53 -12.72 15.92 -33.35
N THR A 54 -11.72 16.23 -34.16
CA THR A 54 -11.46 15.60 -35.45
C THR A 54 -10.42 14.49 -35.40
N ALA A 55 -10.03 14.03 -34.22
CA ALA A 55 -9.01 12.97 -34.05
C ALA A 55 -9.33 11.70 -34.87
N HIS A 56 -10.59 11.34 -35.01
CA HIS A 56 -11.06 10.19 -35.80
C HIS A 56 -10.77 10.26 -37.30
N THR A 57 -10.45 11.43 -37.83
CA THR A 57 -10.08 11.63 -39.26
C THR A 57 -8.56 11.59 -39.47
N ASN A 58 -7.77 11.58 -38.38
CA ASN A 58 -6.31 11.51 -38.46
C ASN A 58 -5.88 10.04 -38.56
N GLN A 59 -5.17 9.70 -39.64
CA GLN A 59 -4.77 8.31 -39.91
C GLN A 59 -3.78 7.77 -38.89
N ASP A 60 -2.82 8.58 -38.39
CA ASP A 60 -1.83 8.15 -37.40
C ASP A 60 -2.51 7.88 -36.06
N PHE A 61 -3.49 8.71 -35.69
CA PHE A 61 -4.32 8.47 -34.52
C PHE A 61 -5.07 7.13 -34.62
N MET A 62 -5.67 6.87 -35.78
CA MET A 62 -6.41 5.62 -36.02
C MET A 62 -5.48 4.42 -35.98
N ASN A 63 -4.29 4.49 -36.59
CA ASN A 63 -3.30 3.43 -36.59
C ASN A 63 -2.78 3.11 -35.18
N LEU A 64 -2.50 4.14 -34.38
CA LEU A 64 -1.96 3.96 -33.02
C LEU A 64 -2.99 3.42 -32.02
N PHE A 65 -4.25 3.89 -32.13
CA PHE A 65 -5.24 3.60 -31.07
C PHE A 65 -6.35 2.63 -31.49
N TYR A 66 -6.55 2.40 -32.77
CA TYR A 66 -7.57 1.48 -33.30
C TYR A 66 -6.97 0.38 -34.21
N GLY A 67 -5.66 0.43 -34.46
CA GLY A 67 -4.93 -0.57 -35.23
C GLY A 67 -4.47 -1.78 -34.38
N ASP A 68 -3.22 -2.18 -34.57
CA ASP A 68 -2.66 -3.45 -34.06
C ASP A 68 -2.01 -3.34 -32.67
N LEU A 69 -1.95 -2.15 -32.08
CA LEU A 69 -1.41 -2.00 -30.74
C LEU A 69 -2.42 -2.44 -29.66
N ARG A 70 -1.94 -3.14 -28.67
CA ARG A 70 -2.70 -3.61 -27.49
C ARG A 70 -2.12 -3.02 -26.23
N PHE A 71 -2.92 -2.28 -25.48
CA PHE A 71 -2.53 -1.64 -24.24
C PHE A 71 -2.82 -2.58 -23.07
N VAL A 72 -1.78 -3.17 -22.49
CA VAL A 72 -1.88 -4.15 -21.41
C VAL A 72 -2.00 -3.44 -20.07
N SER A 73 -2.83 -3.97 -19.18
CA SER A 73 -2.96 -3.46 -17.81
C SER A 73 -1.63 -3.48 -17.07
N ALA A 74 -1.38 -2.44 -16.27
CA ALA A 74 -0.20 -2.35 -15.42
C ALA A 74 -0.51 -2.87 -14.03
N TYR A 75 0.41 -3.69 -13.51
CA TYR A 75 0.35 -4.29 -12.18
C TYR A 75 1.54 -3.82 -11.33
N LYS A 76 1.37 -3.87 -10.01
CA LYS A 76 2.39 -3.41 -9.06
C LYS A 76 3.71 -4.15 -9.30
N ASP A 77 4.76 -3.37 -9.44
CA ASP A 77 6.13 -3.88 -9.52
C ASP A 77 6.70 -4.13 -8.12
N THR A 78 7.57 -5.13 -8.01
CA THR A 78 8.15 -5.58 -6.74
C THR A 78 9.62 -5.94 -6.94
N VAL A 79 10.33 -6.13 -5.84
CA VAL A 79 11.73 -6.58 -5.86
C VAL A 79 11.95 -7.96 -6.53
N LYS A 80 10.87 -8.74 -6.68
CA LYS A 80 10.87 -10.05 -7.35
C LYS A 80 10.29 -9.99 -8.77
N GLY A 81 9.96 -8.80 -9.27
CA GLY A 81 9.35 -8.57 -10.58
C GLY A 81 7.91 -8.07 -10.51
N THR A 82 7.31 -7.90 -11.67
CA THR A 82 5.95 -7.38 -11.80
C THR A 82 4.92 -8.43 -11.38
N SER A 83 4.02 -8.03 -10.48
CA SER A 83 2.93 -8.88 -10.02
C SER A 83 1.90 -9.14 -11.12
N PHE A 84 1.06 -10.12 -10.90
CA PHE A 84 -0.04 -10.45 -11.80
C PHE A 84 -1.23 -11.03 -11.01
N PRO A 85 -2.44 -11.02 -11.58
CA PRO A 85 -3.61 -11.63 -10.93
C PRO A 85 -3.39 -13.09 -10.59
N ALA A 86 -3.63 -13.45 -9.32
CA ALA A 86 -3.44 -14.82 -8.86
C ALA A 86 -4.34 -15.78 -9.66
N PRO A 87 -3.79 -16.91 -10.17
CA PRO A 87 -4.60 -17.92 -10.83
C PRO A 87 -5.66 -18.47 -9.89
N LEU A 88 -6.90 -18.55 -10.36
CA LEU A 88 -8.01 -19.04 -9.53
C LEU A 88 -7.91 -20.55 -9.24
N SER A 89 -7.12 -21.28 -10.02
CA SER A 89 -6.75 -22.67 -9.73
C SER A 89 -5.76 -22.82 -8.57
N LEU A 90 -5.08 -21.73 -8.17
CA LEU A 90 -4.04 -21.75 -7.15
C LEU A 90 -4.64 -21.72 -5.74
N GLN A 91 -4.29 -22.69 -4.92
CA GLN A 91 -4.77 -22.85 -3.55
C GLN A 91 -3.62 -22.76 -2.56
N LYS A 92 -3.85 -22.15 -1.41
CA LYS A 92 -2.89 -22.10 -0.30
C LYS A 92 -3.42 -22.85 0.92
N ASN A 93 -2.54 -23.57 1.59
CA ASN A 93 -2.85 -24.15 2.89
C ASN A 93 -2.97 -23.04 3.94
N LYS A 94 -4.08 -22.97 4.68
CA LYS A 94 -4.27 -22.01 5.77
C LYS A 94 -3.96 -22.57 7.15
N ASN A 95 -4.14 -23.89 7.30
CA ASN A 95 -3.93 -24.55 8.57
C ASN A 95 -2.91 -25.67 8.35
N ALA A 96 -1.90 -25.73 9.19
CA ALA A 96 -1.16 -26.96 9.41
C ALA A 96 -2.10 -27.92 10.17
N ALA A 97 -3.22 -28.32 9.53
CA ALA A 97 -4.08 -29.34 10.11
C ALA A 97 -3.23 -30.60 10.26
N LYS A 98 -3.28 -31.24 11.42
CA LYS A 98 -2.53 -32.47 11.74
C LYS A 98 -2.75 -33.62 10.72
N GLU A 99 -3.70 -33.44 9.81
CA GLU A 99 -4.18 -34.41 8.83
C GLU A 99 -3.68 -34.14 7.39
N THR A 100 -3.03 -33.02 7.09
CA THR A 100 -2.53 -32.73 5.75
C THR A 100 -1.04 -33.05 5.63
N LYS A 101 -0.67 -33.72 4.51
CA LYS A 101 0.74 -33.96 4.15
C LYS A 101 1.54 -32.68 3.91
N PHE A 102 0.86 -31.53 3.81
CA PHE A 102 1.43 -30.29 3.34
C PHE A 102 1.76 -29.35 4.49
N ALA A 103 2.88 -28.65 4.38
CA ALA A 103 3.26 -27.59 5.31
C ALA A 103 2.27 -26.42 5.25
N SER A 104 2.18 -25.63 6.32
CA SER A 104 1.23 -24.51 6.44
C SER A 104 1.38 -23.44 5.35
N ASN A 105 2.56 -23.31 4.77
CA ASN A 105 2.86 -22.36 3.72
C ASN A 105 2.82 -22.97 2.29
N THR A 106 2.32 -24.20 2.13
CA THR A 106 2.24 -24.85 0.82
C THR A 106 1.19 -24.18 -0.05
N VAL A 107 1.53 -24.04 -1.33
CA VAL A 107 0.65 -23.57 -2.41
C VAL A 107 0.60 -24.64 -3.47
N VAL A 108 -0.60 -25.01 -3.90
CA VAL A 108 -0.82 -26.04 -4.91
C VAL A 108 -1.81 -25.53 -5.95
N ASP A 109 -1.48 -25.69 -7.22
CA ASP A 109 -2.42 -25.51 -8.33
C ASP A 109 -3.30 -26.76 -8.48
N LEU A 110 -4.62 -26.58 -8.63
CA LEU A 110 -5.57 -27.70 -8.74
C LEU A 110 -5.35 -28.53 -10.01
N PHE A 111 -4.85 -27.95 -11.10
CA PHE A 111 -4.47 -28.71 -12.28
C PHE A 111 -3.21 -29.55 -12.05
N TYR A 112 -2.25 -29.04 -11.26
CA TYR A 112 -1.10 -29.79 -10.82
C TYR A 112 -1.52 -30.96 -9.93
N ALA A 113 -2.37 -30.70 -8.95
CA ALA A 113 -2.88 -31.73 -8.04
C ALA A 113 -3.63 -32.84 -8.80
N LYS A 114 -4.50 -32.46 -9.74
CA LYS A 114 -5.22 -33.41 -10.60
C LYS A 114 -4.28 -34.36 -11.35
N ARG A 115 -3.16 -33.82 -11.85
CA ARG A 115 -2.19 -34.62 -12.65
C ARG A 115 -1.30 -35.51 -11.80
N GLU A 116 -0.76 -34.94 -10.68
CA GLU A 116 0.31 -35.61 -9.94
C GLU A 116 -0.20 -36.45 -8.76
N TYR A 117 -1.41 -36.19 -8.25
CA TYR A 117 -1.93 -36.90 -7.10
C TYR A 117 -3.08 -37.85 -7.38
N ASP A 118 -3.39 -38.04 -8.66
CA ASP A 118 -4.53 -38.89 -9.10
C ASP A 118 -5.83 -38.58 -8.33
N VAL A 119 -6.10 -37.27 -8.18
CA VAL A 119 -7.18 -36.80 -7.31
C VAL A 119 -8.51 -36.93 -8.00
N PRO A 120 -9.48 -37.40 -7.25
CA PRO A 120 -10.35 -36.42 -6.59
C PRO A 120 -10.52 -36.61 -5.08
N GLU A 121 -9.55 -36.95 -4.36
CA GLU A 121 -9.70 -36.99 -2.91
C GLU A 121 -9.66 -35.60 -2.32
N LYS A 122 -10.85 -34.99 -2.18
CA LYS A 122 -11.09 -33.76 -1.41
C LYS A 122 -10.41 -33.74 -0.03
N GLN A 123 -10.07 -34.90 0.50
CA GLN A 123 -9.43 -35.09 1.80
C GLN A 123 -7.99 -34.58 1.85
N ASN A 124 -7.23 -34.64 0.77
CA ASN A 124 -5.83 -34.22 0.75
C ASN A 124 -5.64 -32.69 0.70
N LEU A 125 -6.68 -31.94 0.35
CA LEU A 125 -6.70 -30.48 0.29
C LEU A 125 -7.65 -29.85 1.32
N LEU A 126 -8.01 -30.57 2.37
CA LEU A 126 -8.75 -30.01 3.51
C LEU A 126 -7.96 -28.83 4.12
N GLY A 127 -8.60 -27.68 4.23
CA GLY A 127 -7.98 -26.46 4.73
C GLY A 127 -7.28 -25.59 3.67
N PHE A 128 -7.25 -26.02 2.41
CA PHE A 128 -6.79 -25.18 1.31
C PHE A 128 -7.87 -24.16 0.92
N LYS A 129 -7.41 -22.97 0.53
CA LYS A 129 -8.28 -21.86 0.06
C LYS A 129 -7.62 -21.16 -1.12
N GLY A 130 -8.44 -20.67 -2.04
CA GLY A 130 -7.98 -19.91 -3.20
C GLY A 130 -7.08 -18.74 -2.82
N VAL A 131 -5.98 -18.58 -3.53
CA VAL A 131 -5.13 -17.40 -3.45
C VAL A 131 -5.87 -16.25 -4.13
N LYS A 132 -5.98 -15.11 -3.45
CA LYS A 132 -6.68 -13.93 -3.96
C LYS A 132 -5.73 -12.78 -4.18
N GLY A 133 -6.15 -11.83 -5.05
CA GLY A 133 -5.40 -10.60 -5.32
C GLY A 133 -4.27 -10.81 -6.32
N PHE A 134 -3.12 -10.24 -6.04
CA PHE A 134 -1.95 -10.31 -6.92
C PHE A 134 -0.84 -11.14 -6.28
N ILE A 135 -0.06 -11.77 -7.14
CA ILE A 135 1.11 -12.56 -6.73
C ILE A 135 2.29 -12.23 -7.65
N VAL A 136 3.49 -12.54 -7.16
CA VAL A 136 4.70 -12.67 -7.96
C VAL A 136 5.27 -14.06 -7.72
N LEU A 137 5.83 -14.67 -8.75
CA LEU A 137 6.50 -15.97 -8.68
C LEU A 137 8.00 -15.81 -8.88
N ASP A 138 8.76 -16.53 -8.07
CA ASP A 138 10.19 -16.73 -8.22
C ASP A 138 10.46 -18.25 -8.11
N GLY A 139 10.56 -18.90 -9.25
CA GLY A 139 10.59 -20.35 -9.33
C GLY A 139 9.32 -20.98 -8.73
N LYS A 140 9.46 -21.71 -7.61
CA LYS A 140 8.35 -22.31 -6.85
C LYS A 140 7.87 -21.45 -5.66
N GLU A 141 8.51 -20.31 -5.42
CA GLU A 141 8.09 -19.37 -4.40
C GLU A 141 6.97 -18.45 -4.92
N CYS A 142 5.85 -18.47 -4.24
CA CYS A 142 4.71 -17.61 -4.51
C CYS A 142 4.64 -16.53 -3.42
N SER A 143 4.77 -15.26 -3.81
CA SER A 143 4.68 -14.14 -2.85
C SER A 143 3.42 -13.33 -3.12
N PRO A 144 2.53 -13.16 -2.12
CA PRO A 144 1.35 -12.30 -2.26
C PRO A 144 1.79 -10.84 -2.33
N VAL A 145 1.16 -10.09 -3.24
CA VAL A 145 1.43 -8.66 -3.45
C VAL A 145 0.23 -7.85 -3.02
N SER A 146 0.44 -6.96 -2.05
CA SER A 146 -0.56 -5.99 -1.64
C SER A 146 -0.30 -4.64 -2.31
N VAL A 147 -1.36 -4.04 -2.81
CA VAL A 147 -1.34 -2.65 -3.26
C VAL A 147 -1.71 -1.78 -2.06
N GLU A 148 -0.92 -0.77 -1.78
CA GLU A 148 -1.14 0.13 -0.67
C GLU A 148 -2.23 1.13 -1.03
N THR A 149 -3.29 1.14 -0.23
CA THR A 149 -4.43 2.03 -0.40
C THR A 149 -4.75 2.74 0.91
N ALA A 150 -5.28 3.96 0.81
CA ALA A 150 -5.80 4.69 1.94
C ALA A 150 -7.15 5.31 1.60
N ILE A 151 -7.92 5.70 2.62
CA ILE A 151 -9.23 6.31 2.46
C ILE A 151 -9.17 7.74 2.94
N LYS A 152 -9.72 8.67 2.12
CA LYS A 152 -9.85 10.07 2.47
C LYS A 152 -11.31 10.50 2.39
N LEU A 153 -11.78 11.13 3.45
CA LEU A 153 -13.10 11.75 3.50
C LEU A 153 -13.08 13.07 2.72
N HIS A 154 -14.05 13.22 1.86
CA HIS A 154 -14.30 14.44 1.11
C HIS A 154 -15.65 15.05 1.48
N MET A 155 -15.69 16.36 1.47
CA MET A 155 -16.86 17.15 1.74
C MET A 155 -17.01 18.22 0.66
N SER A 156 -18.12 18.19 -0.05
CA SER A 156 -18.44 19.23 -1.03
C SER A 156 -19.38 20.26 -0.40
N ARG A 157 -19.15 21.54 -0.69
CA ARG A 157 -20.02 22.65 -0.34
C ARG A 157 -20.30 23.41 -1.63
N SER A 158 -21.43 23.10 -2.25
CA SER A 158 -21.77 23.59 -3.59
C SER A 158 -22.35 25.00 -3.58
N SER A 159 -23.11 25.35 -2.53
CA SER A 159 -23.75 26.65 -2.37
C SER A 159 -22.94 27.60 -1.50
N GLU A 160 -23.19 28.91 -1.66
CA GLU A 160 -22.59 29.94 -0.83
C GLU A 160 -23.06 29.83 0.64
N GLN A 161 -24.33 29.48 0.84
CA GLN A 161 -24.89 29.25 2.17
C GLN A 161 -24.16 28.11 2.91
N GLU A 162 -23.89 26.98 2.24
CA GLU A 162 -23.13 25.86 2.79
C GLU A 162 -21.71 26.26 3.17
N ARG A 163 -21.07 27.13 2.37
CA ARG A 163 -19.72 27.63 2.65
C ARG A 163 -19.70 28.55 3.87
N VAL A 164 -20.66 29.46 3.97
CA VAL A 164 -20.79 30.39 5.10
C VAL A 164 -21.15 29.66 6.39
N GLN A 165 -22.07 28.69 6.33
CA GLN A 165 -22.49 27.91 7.49
C GLN A 165 -21.49 26.83 7.90
N GLY A 166 -20.50 26.52 7.06
CA GLY A 166 -19.55 25.43 7.30
C GLY A 166 -20.17 24.04 7.27
N ARG A 167 -21.38 23.90 6.73
CA ARG A 167 -22.13 22.63 6.64
C ARG A 167 -22.21 22.17 5.19
N SER A 168 -22.35 20.89 4.99
CA SER A 168 -22.61 20.27 3.70
C SER A 168 -24.04 19.72 3.70
N SER A 169 -24.70 19.78 2.55
CA SER A 169 -26.01 19.16 2.37
C SER A 169 -25.88 17.63 2.31
N ASP A 170 -27.00 16.93 2.48
CA ASP A 170 -27.06 15.47 2.40
C ASP A 170 -26.52 14.96 1.06
N GLY A 171 -25.72 13.89 1.08
CA GLY A 171 -25.10 13.28 -0.08
C GLY A 171 -23.84 13.98 -0.61
N THR A 172 -23.37 15.05 0.02
CA THR A 172 -22.16 15.78 -0.38
C THR A 172 -20.91 15.37 0.42
N ILE A 173 -21.06 14.42 1.33
CA ILE A 173 -19.95 13.78 2.07
C ILE A 173 -19.71 12.41 1.42
N PHE A 174 -18.47 12.15 0.98
CA PHE A 174 -18.10 10.91 0.34
C PHE A 174 -16.65 10.53 0.67
N ASN A 175 -16.34 9.25 0.56
CA ASN A 175 -15.01 8.72 0.77
C ASN A 175 -14.39 8.27 -0.55
N TYR A 176 -13.12 8.58 -0.73
CA TYR A 176 -12.28 8.04 -1.79
C TYR A 176 -11.25 7.09 -1.21
N GLU A 177 -11.28 5.85 -1.66
CA GLU A 177 -10.12 4.96 -1.53
C GLU A 177 -9.20 5.23 -2.71
N TYR A 178 -7.91 5.38 -2.46
CA TYR A 178 -6.92 5.73 -3.47
C TYR A 178 -5.64 4.91 -3.31
N LEU A 179 -4.89 4.76 -4.40
CA LEU A 179 -3.54 4.21 -4.40
C LEU A 179 -2.60 5.22 -3.73
N GLU A 180 -1.84 4.76 -2.75
CA GLU A 180 -0.84 5.61 -2.09
C GLU A 180 0.32 5.95 -3.03
N PRO A 181 0.96 7.12 -2.87
CA PRO A 181 2.14 7.51 -3.62
C PRO A 181 3.33 6.54 -3.46
N ASN A 182 4.33 6.68 -4.33
CA ASN A 182 5.59 5.91 -4.35
C ASN A 182 5.44 4.44 -4.76
N GLN A 183 4.29 4.02 -5.25
CA GLN A 183 4.12 2.69 -5.85
C GLN A 183 4.42 2.74 -7.34
N VAL A 184 5.05 1.68 -7.83
CA VAL A 184 5.40 1.51 -9.24
C VAL A 184 4.52 0.42 -9.84
N PHE A 185 3.97 0.69 -11.02
CA PHE A 185 3.18 -0.25 -11.80
C PHE A 185 3.82 -0.43 -13.17
N VAL A 186 3.89 -1.65 -13.66
CA VAL A 186 4.42 -1.98 -14.97
C VAL A 186 3.35 -2.64 -15.82
N GLY A 187 3.07 -2.04 -16.95
CA GLY A 187 2.25 -2.57 -18.03
C GLY A 187 3.04 -2.64 -19.33
N SER A 188 2.40 -2.89 -20.44
CA SER A 188 3.06 -2.88 -21.74
C SER A 188 2.12 -2.45 -22.87
N VAL A 189 2.72 -2.02 -23.97
CA VAL A 189 2.07 -1.93 -25.27
C VAL A 189 2.65 -3.03 -26.14
N VAL A 190 1.79 -3.86 -26.73
CA VAL A 190 2.16 -5.04 -27.53
C VAL A 190 1.67 -4.86 -28.95
N GLY A 191 2.45 -5.27 -29.93
CA GLY A 191 2.05 -5.20 -31.34
C GLY A 191 3.16 -5.58 -32.31
N PRO A 192 2.94 -5.35 -33.62
CA PRO A 192 3.97 -5.42 -34.64
C PRO A 192 5.07 -4.37 -34.40
N LYS A 193 6.29 -4.70 -34.82
CA LYS A 193 7.46 -3.84 -34.62
C LYS A 193 7.27 -2.43 -35.17
N GLU A 194 6.76 -2.33 -36.38
CA GLU A 194 6.56 -1.05 -37.09
C GLU A 194 5.56 -0.13 -36.35
N ALA A 195 4.51 -0.73 -35.79
CA ALA A 195 3.52 0.00 -35.00
C ALA A 195 4.10 0.49 -33.66
N LEU A 196 4.93 -0.35 -33.00
CA LEU A 196 5.63 0.04 -31.78
C LEU A 196 6.71 1.10 -32.03
N GLU A 197 7.45 1.02 -33.14
CA GLU A 197 8.40 2.08 -33.53
C GLU A 197 7.68 3.41 -33.74
N SER A 198 6.51 3.40 -34.35
CA SER A 198 5.67 4.60 -34.52
C SER A 198 5.19 5.13 -33.18
N PHE A 199 4.78 4.25 -32.26
CA PHE A 199 4.39 4.60 -30.91
C PHE A 199 5.55 5.24 -30.11
N VAL A 200 6.73 4.62 -30.09
CA VAL A 200 7.91 5.13 -29.35
C VAL A 200 8.40 6.46 -29.92
N ARG A 201 8.30 6.66 -31.24
CA ARG A 201 8.67 7.92 -31.88
C ARG A 201 7.73 9.06 -31.53
N GLU A 202 6.44 8.77 -31.37
CA GLU A 202 5.41 9.75 -31.08
C GLU A 202 5.48 10.30 -29.65
N PHE A 203 5.85 9.47 -28.68
CA PHE A 203 5.79 9.84 -27.27
C PHE A 203 7.18 9.99 -26.65
N PRO A 204 7.39 11.03 -25.79
CA PRO A 204 8.66 11.18 -25.08
C PRO A 204 8.90 10.01 -24.12
N LYS A 205 10.16 9.62 -23.94
CA LYS A 205 10.57 8.51 -23.08
C LYS A 205 10.07 8.68 -21.63
N ASN A 206 10.04 9.90 -21.13
CA ASN A 206 9.50 10.25 -19.81
C ASN A 206 8.36 11.26 -19.97
N LEU A 207 7.25 10.98 -19.33
CA LEU A 207 6.04 11.76 -19.42
C LEU A 207 5.44 11.99 -18.03
N GLU A 208 5.16 13.25 -17.71
CA GLU A 208 4.30 13.56 -16.56
C GLU A 208 2.84 13.54 -16.98
N CYS A 209 2.01 12.87 -16.20
CA CYS A 209 0.63 12.65 -16.54
C CYS A 209 -0.28 12.63 -15.31
N HIS A 210 -1.59 12.71 -15.57
CA HIS A 210 -2.60 12.55 -14.55
C HIS A 210 -3.59 11.47 -14.98
N ILE A 211 -3.74 10.45 -14.13
CA ILE A 211 -4.66 9.32 -14.36
C ILE A 211 -5.76 9.26 -13.31
N GLY A 212 -6.84 8.57 -13.63
CA GLY A 212 -7.95 8.33 -12.71
C GLY A 212 -8.93 9.47 -12.56
N ARG A 213 -9.68 9.42 -11.44
CA ARG A 213 -10.73 10.40 -11.11
C ARG A 213 -10.13 11.60 -10.37
N SER A 214 -10.81 12.74 -10.43
CA SER A 214 -10.42 13.98 -9.74
C SER A 214 -9.02 14.53 -10.11
N ARG A 215 -8.52 14.19 -11.30
CA ARG A 215 -7.19 14.56 -11.83
C ARG A 215 -6.93 16.05 -12.03
N ARG A 216 -7.93 16.90 -11.79
CA ARG A 216 -7.79 18.37 -11.80
C ARG A 216 -7.54 18.96 -10.42
N THR A 217 -7.48 18.12 -9.41
CA THR A 217 -7.22 18.48 -8.02
C THR A 217 -5.88 17.88 -7.56
N GLU A 218 -5.77 17.45 -6.32
CA GLU A 218 -4.57 16.83 -5.75
C GLU A 218 -4.32 15.36 -6.19
N TYR A 219 -5.25 14.78 -7.00
CA TYR A 219 -5.22 13.36 -7.37
C TYR A 219 -4.60 13.10 -8.73
N GLY A 220 -4.00 11.90 -8.83
CA GLY A 220 -3.69 11.26 -10.09
C GLY A 220 -2.38 11.66 -10.74
N HIS A 221 -1.55 12.50 -10.12
CA HIS A 221 -0.23 12.83 -10.67
C HIS A 221 0.68 11.61 -10.66
N CYS A 222 1.22 11.28 -11.82
CA CYS A 222 2.09 10.14 -12.06
C CYS A 222 3.22 10.53 -13.01
N THR A 223 4.37 9.88 -12.84
CA THR A 223 5.41 9.88 -13.87
C THR A 223 5.36 8.56 -14.63
N MET A 224 5.54 8.62 -15.94
CA MET A 224 5.51 7.47 -16.81
C MET A 224 6.82 7.38 -17.59
N THR A 225 7.37 6.17 -17.69
CA THR A 225 8.56 5.89 -18.51
C THR A 225 8.22 4.85 -19.55
N ILE A 226 8.53 5.15 -20.82
CA ILE A 226 8.39 4.22 -21.95
C ILE A 226 9.72 3.51 -22.12
N GLY A 227 9.70 2.19 -22.07
CA GLY A 227 10.89 1.34 -22.25
C GLY A 227 11.29 1.17 -23.71
N ASP A 228 12.26 0.32 -23.92
CA ASP A 228 12.71 -0.02 -25.27
C ASP A 228 11.85 -1.15 -25.85
N ILE A 229 11.84 -1.29 -27.19
CA ILE A 229 11.13 -2.39 -27.87
C ILE A 229 11.89 -3.68 -27.61
N THR A 230 11.18 -4.69 -27.13
CA THR A 230 11.73 -6.01 -26.81
C THR A 230 10.83 -7.12 -27.37
N PRO A 231 11.40 -8.26 -27.78
CA PRO A 231 10.57 -9.39 -28.19
C PRO A 231 9.77 -9.92 -27.00
N VAL A 232 8.54 -10.35 -27.25
CA VAL A 232 7.74 -11.06 -26.26
C VAL A 232 8.40 -12.42 -25.96
N PRO A 233 8.60 -12.77 -24.66
CA PRO A 233 9.21 -14.06 -24.32
C PRO A 233 8.41 -15.23 -24.87
N MET A 234 9.08 -16.13 -25.58
CA MET A 234 8.46 -17.36 -26.08
C MET A 234 8.39 -18.38 -24.96
N ALA A 235 7.19 -18.88 -24.68
CA ALA A 235 6.98 -19.99 -23.77
C ALA A 235 7.05 -21.32 -24.54
N THR A 236 7.47 -22.35 -23.84
CA THR A 236 7.46 -23.72 -24.35
C THR A 236 6.49 -24.55 -23.51
N SER A 237 5.74 -25.41 -24.16
CA SER A 237 4.92 -26.40 -23.49
C SER A 237 5.07 -27.75 -24.22
N LYS A 238 4.91 -28.83 -23.50
CA LYS A 238 4.95 -30.20 -24.06
C LYS A 238 3.76 -30.99 -23.53
N GLY A 239 3.24 -31.88 -24.36
CA GLY A 239 2.10 -32.74 -24.02
C GLY A 239 0.81 -32.27 -24.67
N ASN A 240 -0.29 -32.86 -24.21
CA ASN A 240 -1.62 -32.63 -24.81
C ASN A 240 -2.38 -31.48 -24.14
N SER A 241 -2.03 -31.10 -22.91
CA SER A 241 -2.71 -30.01 -22.17
C SER A 241 -1.82 -28.80 -22.04
N VAL A 242 -2.41 -27.63 -22.30
CA VAL A 242 -1.83 -26.29 -22.09
C VAL A 242 -2.80 -25.47 -21.26
N TYR A 243 -2.28 -24.72 -20.33
CA TYR A 243 -3.09 -23.89 -19.43
C TYR A 243 -2.92 -22.43 -19.78
N VAL A 244 -4.05 -21.73 -19.87
CA VAL A 244 -4.12 -20.30 -20.17
C VAL A 244 -4.69 -19.57 -18.97
N ARG A 245 -3.92 -18.67 -18.40
CA ARG A 245 -4.37 -17.75 -17.35
C ARG A 245 -4.76 -16.42 -17.97
N LEU A 246 -5.97 -15.95 -17.71
CA LEU A 246 -6.38 -14.60 -18.09
C LEU A 246 -5.54 -13.57 -17.34
N HIS A 247 -4.84 -12.74 -18.08
CA HIS A 247 -4.03 -11.65 -17.54
C HIS A 247 -4.87 -10.41 -17.29
N THR A 248 -5.90 -10.20 -18.10
CA THR A 248 -6.89 -9.13 -17.99
C THR A 248 -8.30 -9.72 -18.08
N PRO A 249 -9.34 -9.00 -17.65
CA PRO A 249 -10.71 -9.49 -17.78
C PRO A 249 -11.06 -9.80 -19.24
N LEU A 250 -11.80 -10.87 -19.46
CA LEU A 250 -12.31 -11.29 -20.77
C LEU A 250 -13.78 -10.94 -20.87
N LEU A 251 -14.13 -9.99 -21.75
CA LEU A 251 -15.52 -9.60 -21.99
C LEU A 251 -16.25 -10.73 -22.73
N LEU A 252 -17.38 -11.14 -22.17
CA LEU A 252 -18.13 -12.30 -22.67
C LEU A 252 -19.39 -11.89 -23.46
N GLY A 253 -19.95 -10.70 -23.18
CA GLY A 253 -21.26 -10.35 -23.71
C GLY A 253 -22.32 -11.33 -23.22
N THR A 254 -22.94 -12.07 -24.14
CA THR A 254 -23.91 -13.14 -23.88
C THR A 254 -23.32 -14.55 -24.01
N ALA A 255 -22.06 -14.67 -24.44
CA ALA A 255 -21.38 -15.93 -24.63
C ALA A 255 -20.80 -16.49 -23.31
N SER A 256 -20.44 -17.76 -23.29
CA SER A 256 -19.69 -18.37 -22.19
C SER A 256 -18.18 -18.20 -22.41
N ILE A 257 -17.38 -18.40 -21.35
CA ILE A 257 -15.92 -18.42 -21.47
C ILE A 257 -15.46 -19.54 -22.44
N HIS A 258 -16.19 -20.65 -22.50
CA HIS A 258 -15.92 -21.76 -23.44
C HIS A 258 -16.11 -21.29 -24.89
N ASP A 259 -17.17 -20.58 -25.18
CA ASP A 259 -17.45 -20.12 -26.53
C ASP A 259 -16.41 -19.09 -27.00
N VAL A 260 -16.10 -18.10 -26.16
CA VAL A 260 -15.14 -17.04 -26.53
C VAL A 260 -13.73 -17.59 -26.69
N VAL A 261 -13.27 -18.44 -25.77
CA VAL A 261 -11.94 -19.06 -25.85
C VAL A 261 -11.89 -20.08 -26.98
N GLY A 262 -12.92 -20.93 -27.12
CA GLY A 262 -13.02 -21.92 -28.21
C GLY A 262 -12.96 -21.27 -29.59
N CYS A 263 -13.72 -20.21 -29.82
CA CYS A 263 -13.64 -19.44 -31.07
C CYS A 263 -12.25 -18.83 -31.31
N ALA A 264 -11.60 -18.31 -30.27
CA ALA A 264 -10.27 -17.71 -30.39
C ALA A 264 -9.20 -18.72 -30.83
N VAL A 265 -9.25 -19.94 -30.30
CA VAL A 265 -8.25 -20.98 -30.59
C VAL A 265 -8.59 -21.86 -31.80
N ALA A 266 -9.79 -21.74 -32.36
CA ALA A 266 -10.24 -22.57 -33.51
C ALA A 266 -9.33 -22.48 -34.75
N SER A 267 -8.65 -21.34 -34.92
CA SER A 267 -7.69 -21.13 -36.02
C SER A 267 -6.40 -21.94 -35.88
N ILE A 268 -6.09 -22.47 -34.69
CA ILE A 268 -4.89 -23.28 -34.45
C ILE A 268 -5.16 -24.76 -34.86
N GLY A 269 -6.33 -25.28 -34.52
CA GLY A 269 -6.72 -26.64 -34.86
C GLY A 269 -8.13 -26.96 -34.38
N SER A 270 -8.82 -27.80 -35.17
CA SER A 270 -10.18 -28.24 -34.84
C SER A 270 -10.24 -29.36 -33.80
N ASP A 271 -9.09 -29.92 -33.43
CA ASP A 271 -8.91 -30.97 -32.41
C ASP A 271 -8.64 -30.42 -30.99
N ILE A 272 -8.75 -29.08 -30.83
CA ILE A 272 -8.60 -28.45 -29.54
C ILE A 272 -9.95 -28.42 -28.81
N THR A 273 -9.94 -28.93 -27.59
CA THR A 273 -11.09 -28.93 -26.70
C THR A 273 -10.75 -28.19 -25.40
N ILE A 274 -11.77 -27.63 -24.76
CA ILE A 274 -11.60 -27.00 -23.45
C ILE A 274 -11.83 -28.06 -22.37
N GLY A 275 -10.83 -28.25 -21.53
CA GLY A 275 -10.86 -29.14 -20.39
C GLY A 275 -11.41 -28.47 -19.14
N GLY A 276 -10.62 -28.46 -18.07
CA GLY A 276 -10.99 -27.79 -16.81
C GLY A 276 -10.99 -26.26 -16.92
N VAL A 277 -11.91 -25.62 -16.21
CA VAL A 277 -11.99 -24.16 -16.13
C VAL A 277 -12.14 -23.74 -14.67
N PHE A 278 -11.27 -22.84 -14.22
CA PHE A 278 -11.41 -22.12 -12.95
C PHE A 278 -11.63 -20.65 -13.26
N ALA A 279 -12.86 -20.18 -13.16
CA ALA A 279 -13.25 -18.82 -13.49
C ALA A 279 -14.09 -18.17 -12.40
N SER A 280 -13.98 -16.87 -12.27
CA SER A 280 -14.94 -16.02 -11.59
C SER A 280 -15.44 -14.94 -12.55
N TYR A 281 -16.62 -14.42 -12.28
CA TYR A 281 -17.27 -13.47 -13.17
C TYR A 281 -17.47 -12.16 -12.46
N GLN A 282 -17.40 -11.08 -13.22
CA GLN A 282 -17.59 -9.71 -12.74
C GLN A 282 -18.28 -8.86 -13.81
N GLU A 283 -18.84 -7.75 -13.40
CA GLU A 283 -19.34 -6.74 -14.34
C GLU A 283 -18.24 -5.71 -14.62
N GLU A 284 -17.98 -5.48 -15.88
CA GLU A 284 -17.12 -4.39 -16.35
C GLU A 284 -17.95 -3.23 -16.87
N GLN A 285 -17.75 -2.07 -16.26
CA GLN A 285 -18.40 -0.83 -16.66
C GLN A 285 -17.36 0.27 -16.78
N ASN A 286 -17.42 1.02 -17.87
CA ASN A 286 -16.50 2.11 -18.15
C ASN A 286 -17.17 3.46 -17.99
N PHE A 287 -16.36 4.48 -17.76
CA PHE A 287 -16.80 5.87 -17.80
C PHE A 287 -16.20 6.56 -19.03
N ASN A 288 -17.05 7.07 -19.88
CA ASN A 288 -16.62 7.89 -21.02
C ASN A 288 -16.52 9.34 -20.56
N SER A 289 -15.29 9.83 -20.42
CA SER A 289 -15.03 11.19 -19.91
C SER A 289 -15.44 12.30 -20.90
N ILE A 290 -15.57 11.99 -22.20
CA ILE A 290 -15.99 12.94 -23.22
C ILE A 290 -17.50 13.14 -23.16
N TRP A 291 -18.24 12.06 -23.02
CA TRP A 291 -19.70 12.09 -22.92
C TRP A 291 -20.22 12.30 -21.49
N GLY A 292 -19.35 12.15 -20.49
CA GLY A 292 -19.73 12.30 -19.07
C GLY A 292 -20.65 11.20 -18.57
N VAL A 293 -20.74 10.07 -19.26
CA VAL A 293 -21.64 8.96 -18.93
C VAL A 293 -20.89 7.64 -18.73
N ARG A 294 -21.52 6.73 -18.00
CA ARG A 294 -21.07 5.34 -17.89
C ARG A 294 -21.52 4.56 -19.12
N SER A 295 -20.68 3.64 -19.59
CA SER A 295 -21.12 2.64 -20.57
C SER A 295 -22.08 1.64 -19.93
N SER A 296 -22.74 0.83 -20.76
CA SER A 296 -23.43 -0.36 -20.27
C SER A 296 -22.49 -1.28 -19.51
N ALA A 297 -23.00 -1.97 -18.51
CA ALA A 297 -22.27 -3.03 -17.83
C ALA A 297 -22.17 -4.25 -18.77
N GLU A 298 -20.99 -4.83 -18.85
CA GLU A 298 -20.71 -6.02 -19.66
C GLU A 298 -20.22 -7.15 -18.73
N SER A 299 -20.74 -8.37 -18.95
CA SER A 299 -20.25 -9.55 -18.21
C SER A 299 -18.83 -9.90 -18.66
N ALA A 300 -17.96 -10.17 -17.71
CA ALA A 300 -16.59 -10.54 -17.97
C ALA A 300 -16.11 -11.70 -17.07
N ALA A 301 -15.31 -12.59 -17.62
CA ALA A 301 -14.50 -13.48 -16.80
C ALA A 301 -13.33 -12.67 -16.20
N SER A 302 -13.15 -12.81 -14.90
CA SER A 302 -12.15 -12.02 -14.15
C SER A 302 -10.72 -12.39 -14.54
N ALA A 303 -9.81 -11.42 -14.45
CA ALA A 303 -8.38 -11.70 -14.50
C ALA A 303 -7.99 -12.75 -13.43
N GLY A 304 -7.07 -13.65 -13.77
CA GLY A 304 -6.72 -14.80 -12.94
C GLY A 304 -7.52 -16.08 -13.25
N SER A 305 -8.60 -16.01 -14.04
CA SER A 305 -9.28 -17.22 -14.52
C SER A 305 -8.32 -18.10 -15.34
N VAL A 306 -8.40 -19.41 -15.18
CA VAL A 306 -7.51 -20.39 -15.84
C VAL A 306 -8.35 -21.36 -16.62
N VAL A 307 -7.95 -21.59 -17.87
CA VAL A 307 -8.60 -22.51 -18.81
C VAL A 307 -7.58 -23.55 -19.27
N GLU A 308 -7.93 -24.82 -19.20
CA GLU A 308 -7.17 -25.92 -19.79
C GLU A 308 -7.60 -26.09 -21.25
N LEU A 309 -6.62 -26.08 -22.16
CA LEU A 309 -6.78 -26.42 -23.58
C LEU A 309 -6.14 -27.77 -23.83
N VAL A 310 -6.92 -28.71 -24.33
CA VAL A 310 -6.48 -30.06 -24.65
C VAL A 310 -6.47 -30.24 -26.14
N LYS A 311 -5.32 -30.58 -26.73
CA LYS A 311 -5.17 -30.90 -28.14
C LYS A 311 -4.88 -32.39 -28.31
N ALA A 312 -5.76 -33.11 -28.97
CA ALA A 312 -5.65 -34.58 -29.11
C ALA A 312 -4.36 -35.01 -29.81
N SER A 313 -3.93 -34.28 -30.83
CA SER A 313 -2.68 -34.50 -31.57
C SER A 313 -1.40 -34.07 -30.84
N GLY A 314 -1.54 -33.42 -29.66
CA GLY A 314 -0.45 -32.76 -28.93
C GLY A 314 -0.13 -31.38 -29.48
N TRP A 315 0.51 -30.56 -28.62
CA TRP A 315 0.89 -29.19 -28.94
C TRP A 315 2.28 -29.13 -29.57
N SER A 316 2.37 -28.66 -30.82
CA SER A 316 3.64 -28.36 -31.50
C SER A 316 4.17 -26.98 -31.07
N THR A 317 5.44 -26.68 -31.40
CA THR A 317 6.04 -25.39 -31.19
C THR A 317 5.31 -24.27 -31.94
N ASP A 318 4.85 -24.56 -33.16
CA ASP A 318 4.11 -23.59 -33.98
C ASP A 318 2.71 -23.33 -33.42
N ASP A 319 2.03 -24.35 -32.90
CA ASP A 319 0.75 -24.19 -32.19
C ASP A 319 0.90 -23.29 -30.96
N ILE A 320 1.97 -23.49 -30.19
CA ILE A 320 2.26 -22.67 -29.01
C ILE A 320 2.55 -21.23 -29.44
N ALA A 321 3.30 -21.01 -30.51
CA ALA A 321 3.57 -19.69 -31.04
C ALA A 321 2.27 -18.97 -31.49
N ALA A 322 1.40 -19.71 -32.21
CA ALA A 322 0.09 -19.21 -32.64
C ALA A 322 -0.82 -18.90 -31.45
N LEU A 323 -0.85 -19.77 -30.44
CA LEU A 323 -1.60 -19.54 -29.20
C LEU A 323 -1.09 -18.30 -28.48
N GLN A 324 0.21 -18.14 -28.31
CA GLN A 324 0.78 -16.95 -27.69
C GLN A 324 0.41 -15.67 -28.43
N HIS A 325 0.42 -15.72 -29.77
CA HIS A 325 -0.01 -14.57 -30.59
C HIS A 325 -1.47 -14.18 -30.29
N ILE A 326 -2.38 -15.17 -30.20
CA ILE A 326 -3.78 -14.96 -29.82
C ILE A 326 -3.89 -14.36 -28.42
N LEU A 327 -3.17 -14.92 -27.45
CA LEU A 327 -3.22 -14.52 -26.05
C LEU A 327 -2.73 -13.08 -25.82
N TYR A 328 -1.70 -12.65 -26.54
CA TYR A 328 -1.18 -11.31 -26.45
C TYR A 328 -2.02 -10.30 -27.21
N ASN A 329 -2.63 -10.68 -28.33
CA ASN A 329 -3.60 -9.85 -29.04
C ASN A 329 -4.91 -9.66 -28.27
N GLY A 330 -5.24 -10.61 -27.40
CA GLY A 330 -6.50 -10.63 -26.66
C GLY A 330 -7.60 -11.40 -27.39
N MET A 331 -8.51 -11.96 -26.60
CA MET A 331 -9.68 -12.72 -27.04
C MET A 331 -10.96 -11.89 -26.79
N GLY A 332 -11.99 -12.13 -27.58
CA GLY A 332 -13.29 -11.48 -27.41
C GLY A 332 -13.33 -10.03 -27.85
N ALA A 333 -14.06 -9.19 -27.13
CA ALA A 333 -14.33 -7.81 -27.50
C ALA A 333 -13.34 -6.81 -26.89
N ARG A 334 -13.19 -5.64 -27.54
CA ARG A 334 -12.45 -4.48 -27.04
C ARG A 334 -10.98 -4.76 -26.71
N VAL A 335 -10.34 -5.63 -27.50
CA VAL A 335 -8.94 -6.04 -27.28
C VAL A 335 -7.94 -4.89 -27.34
N GLN A 336 -8.22 -3.82 -28.12
CA GLN A 336 -7.40 -2.60 -28.17
C GLN A 336 -7.34 -1.89 -26.81
N GLU A 337 -8.34 -2.08 -25.97
CA GLU A 337 -8.40 -1.53 -24.62
C GLU A 337 -7.71 -2.45 -23.58
N GLY A 338 -7.12 -3.56 -24.05
CA GLY A 338 -6.39 -4.51 -23.20
C GLY A 338 -7.26 -5.60 -22.58
N TYR A 339 -8.51 -5.76 -23.01
CA TYR A 339 -9.35 -6.86 -22.55
C TYR A 339 -8.97 -8.20 -23.21
N GLY A 340 -9.26 -9.31 -22.52
CA GLY A 340 -9.14 -10.67 -23.03
C GLY A 340 -7.72 -11.18 -23.22
N GLN A 341 -6.72 -10.52 -22.65
CA GLN A 341 -5.36 -11.00 -22.77
C GLN A 341 -5.09 -12.18 -21.85
N GLY A 342 -4.34 -13.14 -22.36
CA GLY A 342 -3.92 -14.33 -21.63
C GLY A 342 -2.40 -14.48 -21.57
N ARG A 343 -1.98 -15.37 -20.71
CA ARG A 343 -0.58 -15.85 -20.63
C ARG A 343 -0.60 -17.35 -20.41
N LEU A 344 0.36 -18.03 -20.98
CA LEU A 344 0.56 -19.44 -20.67
C LEU A 344 0.85 -19.60 -19.18
N TRP A 345 0.27 -20.62 -18.59
CA TRP A 345 0.40 -20.92 -17.17
C TRP A 345 0.95 -22.33 -16.99
N THR A 346 1.90 -22.47 -16.09
CA THR A 346 2.42 -23.78 -15.70
C THR A 346 1.91 -24.09 -14.30
N PRO A 347 0.97 -25.06 -14.17
CA PRO A 347 0.51 -25.48 -12.86
C PRO A 347 1.66 -25.99 -11.99
N LEU A 348 1.68 -25.61 -10.74
CA LEU A 348 2.80 -25.86 -9.83
C LEU A 348 2.36 -26.25 -8.41
N GLU A 349 3.28 -26.90 -7.71
CA GLU A 349 3.33 -26.97 -6.25
C GLU A 349 4.52 -26.14 -5.78
N GLY A 350 4.30 -25.31 -4.78
CA GLY A 350 5.31 -24.37 -4.28
C GLY A 350 5.06 -23.94 -2.84
N THR A 351 5.73 -22.88 -2.44
CA THR A 351 5.66 -22.31 -1.09
C THR A 351 5.20 -20.86 -1.12
N MET A 352 4.31 -20.51 -0.19
CA MET A 352 3.94 -19.12 0.06
C MET A 352 5.04 -18.45 0.89
N VAL A 353 5.70 -17.44 0.32
CA VAL A 353 6.78 -16.69 0.95
C VAL A 353 6.38 -15.21 1.02
N PRO A 354 6.45 -14.56 2.18
CA PRO A 354 6.21 -13.12 2.25
C PRO A 354 7.17 -12.38 1.31
N LEU A 355 6.68 -11.35 0.63
CA LEU A 355 7.55 -10.41 -0.06
C LEU A 355 8.48 -9.78 0.96
N GLY A 356 9.79 -9.93 0.78
CA GLY A 356 10.76 -9.17 1.53
C GLY A 356 10.46 -7.68 1.39
N LYS A 357 10.57 -6.94 2.47
CA LYS A 357 10.53 -5.48 2.38
C LYS A 357 11.64 -5.06 1.42
N ALA A 358 11.32 -4.21 0.46
CA ALA A 358 12.35 -3.54 -0.32
C ALA A 358 13.38 -2.97 0.66
N LYS A 359 14.67 -3.17 0.42
CA LYS A 359 15.70 -2.47 1.20
C LYS A 359 15.36 -1.00 1.04
N ALA A 360 14.93 -0.38 2.14
CA ALA A 360 14.75 1.06 2.17
C ALA A 360 16.08 1.65 1.70
N GLU A 361 16.04 2.48 0.67
CA GLU A 361 17.22 3.27 0.31
C GLU A 361 17.64 4.00 1.56
N THR A 362 18.85 3.71 2.02
CA THR A 362 19.40 4.37 3.21
C THR A 362 19.63 5.81 2.81
N LEU A 363 18.75 6.70 3.24
CA LEU A 363 18.93 8.14 3.10
C LEU A 363 20.25 8.51 3.78
N THR A 364 21.23 8.94 3.00
CA THR A 364 22.55 9.34 3.51
C THR A 364 22.60 10.80 3.94
N SER A 365 21.68 11.64 3.46
CA SER A 365 21.58 13.06 3.84
C SER A 365 20.20 13.64 3.56
N LEU A 366 19.81 14.66 4.33
CA LEU A 366 18.60 15.45 4.11
C LEU A 366 18.91 16.77 3.41
N HIS A 367 18.08 17.15 2.45
CA HIS A 367 18.14 18.48 1.82
C HIS A 367 17.91 19.59 2.87
N LYS A 368 18.53 20.77 2.71
CA LYS A 368 18.45 21.87 3.72
C LYS A 368 17.03 22.19 4.20
N PRO A 369 16.01 22.40 3.33
CA PRO A 369 14.64 22.65 3.78
C PRO A 369 14.03 21.45 4.55
N THR A 370 14.27 20.22 4.07
CA THR A 370 13.81 18.98 4.70
C THR A 370 14.45 18.78 6.07
N ARG A 371 15.75 19.08 6.22
CA ARG A 371 16.48 19.04 7.49
C ARG A 371 15.84 19.96 8.53
N ARG A 372 15.44 21.19 8.15
CA ARG A 372 14.78 22.15 9.06
C ARG A 372 13.41 21.63 9.55
N ILE A 373 12.64 21.01 8.66
CA ILE A 373 11.35 20.41 9.01
C ILE A 373 11.56 19.18 9.90
N ALA A 374 12.46 18.28 9.51
CA ALA A 374 12.79 17.07 10.28
C ALA A 374 13.23 17.43 11.70
N LYS A 375 14.11 18.42 11.86
CA LYS A 375 14.54 18.92 13.17
C LYS A 375 13.35 19.30 14.05
N LYS A 376 12.41 20.13 13.55
CA LYS A 376 11.23 20.54 14.30
C LYS A 376 10.28 19.39 14.63
N VAL A 377 10.14 18.42 13.74
CA VAL A 377 9.31 17.23 13.97
C VAL A 377 9.92 16.36 15.05
N LEU A 378 11.23 16.14 15.01
CA LEU A 378 11.95 15.36 16.02
C LEU A 378 11.93 16.02 17.39
N GLU A 379 12.13 17.34 17.47
CA GLU A 379 12.00 18.11 18.72
C GLU A 379 10.62 17.90 19.37
N LYS A 380 9.55 18.01 18.57
CA LYS A 380 8.17 17.79 19.05
C LYS A 380 7.93 16.35 19.49
N GLN A 381 8.50 15.38 18.76
CA GLN A 381 8.35 13.97 19.09
C GLN A 381 9.05 13.63 20.43
N ILE A 382 10.26 14.15 20.65
CA ILE A 382 10.98 13.97 21.92
C ILE A 382 10.17 14.53 23.07
N ILE A 383 9.62 15.74 22.92
CA ILE A 383 8.76 16.36 23.94
C ILE A 383 7.50 15.52 24.19
N LEU A 384 6.88 14.98 23.15
CA LEU A 384 5.73 14.09 23.28
C LEU A 384 6.08 12.83 24.06
N ASN A 385 7.21 12.20 23.76
CA ASN A 385 7.69 11.04 24.46
C ASN A 385 7.94 11.36 25.97
N ALA A 386 8.50 12.53 26.29
CA ALA A 386 8.68 12.96 27.68
C ALA A 386 7.36 13.08 28.44
N ARG A 387 6.33 13.63 27.79
CA ARG A 387 4.97 13.72 28.38
C ARG A 387 4.35 12.35 28.61
N LEU A 388 4.58 11.40 27.67
CA LEU A 388 4.12 10.02 27.81
C LEU A 388 4.84 9.31 28.96
N HIS A 389 6.16 9.51 29.12
CA HIS A 389 6.91 9.02 30.27
C HIS A 389 6.35 9.56 31.58
N ALA A 390 6.09 10.88 31.66
CA ALA A 390 5.50 11.50 32.83
C ALA A 390 4.13 10.90 33.22
N ALA A 391 3.27 10.68 32.21
CA ALA A 391 1.96 10.07 32.43
C ALA A 391 2.10 8.62 32.93
N HIS A 392 2.98 7.84 32.30
CA HIS A 392 3.24 6.46 32.71
C HIS A 392 3.76 6.35 34.15
N ASP A 393 4.68 7.20 34.53
CA ASP A 393 5.26 7.20 35.87
C ASP A 393 4.19 7.52 36.95
N VAL A 394 3.31 8.49 36.67
CA VAL A 394 2.17 8.80 37.54
C VAL A 394 1.17 7.64 37.59
N ASP A 395 0.80 7.05 36.46
CA ASP A 395 -0.18 5.97 36.40
C ASP A 395 0.34 4.68 37.08
N THR A 396 1.63 4.40 36.97
CA THR A 396 2.26 3.25 37.62
C THR A 396 2.21 3.39 39.13
N TYR A 397 2.45 4.60 39.65
CA TYR A 397 2.31 4.88 41.06
C TYR A 397 0.86 4.72 41.55
N ILE A 398 -0.11 5.31 40.84
CA ILE A 398 -1.52 5.29 41.24
C ILE A 398 -2.12 3.89 41.24
N LYS A 399 -1.79 3.08 40.26
CA LYS A 399 -2.29 1.69 40.16
C LYS A 399 -1.84 0.78 41.32
N ARG A 400 -0.72 1.09 41.96
CA ARG A 400 -0.13 0.26 43.02
C ARG A 400 -0.48 0.72 44.44
N THR A 401 -0.88 1.97 44.60
CA THR A 401 -1.23 2.55 45.91
C THR A 401 -2.75 2.79 45.98
N MET A 402 -3.51 1.72 46.29
CA MET A 402 -4.97 1.85 46.53
C MET A 402 -5.31 2.75 47.74
N ASP A 403 -4.36 3.02 48.65
CA ASP A 403 -4.47 3.98 49.74
C ASP A 403 -3.62 5.21 49.44
N ALA A 404 -4.24 6.19 48.80
CA ALA A 404 -3.57 7.39 48.31
C ALA A 404 -3.26 8.40 49.43
N ARG A 405 -2.31 8.11 50.27
CA ARG A 405 -1.54 9.13 51.00
C ARG A 405 -0.40 9.56 50.08
N GLY A 406 -0.62 10.57 49.30
CA GLY A 406 0.34 11.10 48.34
C GLY A 406 0.05 12.56 48.06
N ILE A 407 0.77 13.13 47.10
CA ILE A 407 0.66 14.53 46.74
C ILE A 407 -0.80 14.88 46.42
N SER A 408 -1.34 15.84 47.17
CA SER A 408 -2.68 16.39 46.91
C SER A 408 -2.68 17.29 45.69
N LYS A 409 -3.87 17.57 45.12
CA LYS A 409 -4.02 18.56 44.03
C LYS A 409 -3.43 19.92 44.38
N HIS A 410 -3.53 20.33 45.66
CA HIS A 410 -2.97 21.55 46.15
C HIS A 410 -1.43 21.54 46.06
N PHE A 411 -0.79 20.51 46.58
CA PHE A 411 0.68 20.41 46.50
C PHE A 411 1.20 20.29 45.06
N ALA A 412 0.49 19.57 44.22
CA ALA A 412 0.83 19.51 42.79
C ALA A 412 0.71 20.92 42.13
N SER A 413 -0.25 21.75 42.58
CA SER A 413 -0.37 23.12 42.10
C SER A 413 0.75 24.03 42.60
N VAL A 414 1.22 23.83 43.84
CA VAL A 414 2.39 24.55 44.37
C VAL A 414 3.64 24.20 43.56
N LEU A 415 3.89 22.93 43.33
CA LEU A 415 5.04 22.49 42.53
C LEU A 415 5.00 22.95 41.07
N LEU A 416 3.79 23.04 40.48
CA LEU A 416 3.58 23.68 39.18
C LEU A 416 3.87 25.19 39.19
N ALA A 417 3.53 25.87 40.25
CA ALA A 417 3.83 27.31 40.37
C ALA A 417 5.35 27.55 40.47
N GLU A 418 6.04 26.74 41.22
CA GLU A 418 7.51 26.80 41.34
C GLU A 418 8.25 26.37 40.04
N LEU A 419 7.67 25.48 39.26
CA LEU A 419 8.17 25.16 37.91
C LEU A 419 8.14 26.37 36.98
N GLY A 420 7.21 27.31 37.22
CA GLY A 420 7.08 28.55 36.45
C GLY A 420 6.68 28.34 34.99
N THR A 421 7.04 29.31 34.17
CA THR A 421 6.71 29.30 32.71
C THR A 421 7.94 29.28 31.81
N ASP A 422 9.15 29.33 32.36
CA ASP A 422 10.37 29.34 31.58
C ASP A 422 10.87 27.88 31.32
N HIS A 423 10.81 27.49 30.10
CA HIS A 423 11.21 26.13 29.64
C HIS A 423 12.72 25.83 29.82
N ALA A 424 13.55 26.85 29.93
CA ALA A 424 14.99 26.69 30.05
C ALA A 424 15.46 26.51 31.49
N THR A 425 14.76 27.12 32.45
CA THR A 425 15.20 27.19 33.85
C THR A 425 14.22 26.56 34.83
N GLY A 426 12.94 26.38 34.43
CA GLY A 426 11.89 25.96 35.36
C GLY A 426 12.17 24.65 36.11
N HIS A 427 12.73 23.66 35.47
CA HIS A 427 13.05 22.39 36.17
C HIS A 427 14.13 22.57 37.23
N ARG A 428 15.11 23.45 37.03
CA ARG A 428 16.14 23.80 38.04
C ARG A 428 15.54 24.61 39.19
N GLN A 429 14.65 25.56 38.89
CA GLN A 429 13.91 26.30 39.92
C GLN A 429 13.11 25.35 40.80
N LEU A 430 12.47 24.33 40.21
CA LEU A 430 11.78 23.31 40.97
C LEU A 430 12.74 22.49 41.86
N GLN A 431 13.92 22.11 41.35
CA GLN A 431 14.95 21.41 42.13
C GLN A 431 15.42 22.25 43.32
N ASP A 432 15.77 23.52 43.08
CA ASP A 432 16.21 24.45 44.11
C ASP A 432 15.15 24.66 45.23
N PHE A 433 13.87 24.83 44.80
CA PHE A 433 12.75 24.91 45.74
C PHE A 433 12.61 23.67 46.60
N VAL A 434 12.74 22.46 46.01
CA VAL A 434 12.63 21.21 46.77
C VAL A 434 13.83 21.01 47.72
N VAL A 435 15.03 21.45 47.34
CA VAL A 435 16.21 21.43 48.20
C VAL A 435 16.00 22.36 49.41
N GLN A 436 15.48 23.59 49.19
CA GLN A 436 15.16 24.53 50.27
C GLN A 436 14.04 24.02 51.20
N THR A 437 13.07 23.32 50.64
CA THR A 437 11.95 22.71 51.38
C THR A 437 12.42 21.72 52.45
N LYS A 438 13.57 21.04 52.23
CA LYS A 438 14.19 20.14 53.19
C LYS A 438 14.57 20.81 54.50
N ALA A 439 14.82 22.11 54.48
CA ALA A 439 15.18 22.88 55.69
C ALA A 439 13.96 23.45 56.42
N ASP A 440 12.92 23.91 55.73
CA ASP A 440 11.92 24.80 56.27
C ASP A 440 10.44 24.32 56.20
N LYS A 441 10.08 23.33 55.40
CA LYS A 441 8.67 22.94 55.16
C LYS A 441 8.39 21.47 55.44
N LYS A 442 8.36 21.04 56.72
CA LYS A 442 8.18 19.64 57.16
C LYS A 442 6.96 18.92 56.56
N VAL A 443 5.85 19.61 56.31
CA VAL A 443 4.64 18.97 55.75
C VAL A 443 4.82 18.63 54.27
N LEU A 444 5.42 19.53 53.51
CA LEU A 444 5.68 19.28 52.07
C LEU A 444 6.76 18.21 51.91
N GLU A 445 7.81 18.26 52.69
CA GLU A 445 8.86 17.24 52.74
C GLU A 445 8.27 15.84 52.98
N LYS A 446 7.41 15.71 54.01
CA LYS A 446 6.74 14.47 54.35
C LYS A 446 5.95 13.89 53.16
N ASN A 447 5.13 14.74 52.51
CA ASN A 447 4.32 14.31 51.38
C ASN A 447 5.15 13.94 50.15
N LEU A 448 6.24 14.63 49.88
CA LEU A 448 7.16 14.29 48.80
C LEU A 448 7.90 12.96 49.07
N ARG A 449 8.25 12.66 50.31
CA ARG A 449 8.90 11.39 50.68
C ARG A 449 7.93 10.21 50.71
N GLU A 450 6.66 10.43 50.97
CA GLU A 450 5.62 9.37 50.90
C GLU A 450 5.28 8.95 49.46
N PHE A 451 5.55 9.81 48.48
CA PHE A 451 5.31 9.50 47.06
C PHE A 451 6.49 8.71 46.49
N GLN A 452 6.30 7.41 46.25
CA GLN A 452 7.35 6.51 45.79
C GLN A 452 7.22 6.20 44.31
N LEU A 453 8.28 6.36 43.55
CA LEU A 453 8.38 6.03 42.14
C LEU A 453 9.24 4.79 41.92
N GLU A 454 8.92 3.97 40.91
CA GLU A 454 9.72 2.78 40.60
C GLU A 454 10.82 3.05 39.58
N TYR A 455 10.69 4.07 38.79
CA TYR A 455 11.66 4.48 37.76
C TYR A 455 12.20 5.84 38.08
N ALA A 456 13.49 5.94 38.04
CA ALA A 456 14.13 7.24 38.17
C ALA A 456 15.04 7.45 36.96
N TYR A 457 14.86 8.56 36.29
CA TYR A 457 15.87 9.08 35.38
C TYR A 457 17.06 9.63 36.20
N THR A 458 17.45 8.83 37.17
CA THR A 458 18.54 9.06 38.10
C THR A 458 19.38 7.81 38.09
N ARG A 459 20.57 7.84 37.55
CA ARG A 459 21.59 6.76 37.59
C ARG A 459 21.08 5.32 37.47
N SER A 460 21.52 4.66 36.48
CA SER A 460 21.58 3.26 36.02
C SER A 460 20.98 2.07 36.81
N GLU A 461 20.26 2.21 37.90
CA GLU A 461 19.64 1.09 38.63
C GLU A 461 18.17 1.38 38.98
N THR A 462 17.30 0.41 38.71
CA THR A 462 15.89 0.36 39.11
C THR A 462 15.77 0.28 40.66
N LYS A 463 15.72 1.41 41.33
CA LYS A 463 15.38 1.51 42.75
C LYS A 463 14.14 2.34 42.95
N ARG A 464 13.29 1.95 43.89
CA ARG A 464 12.22 2.80 44.38
C ARG A 464 12.82 4.09 44.94
N VAL A 465 12.41 5.22 44.39
CA VAL A 465 12.87 6.55 44.78
C VAL A 465 11.68 7.35 45.25
N ASN A 466 11.76 8.05 46.35
CA ASN A 466 10.73 9.00 46.74
C ASN A 466 10.80 10.24 45.82
N LEU A 467 9.67 10.91 45.65
CA LEU A 467 9.58 12.03 44.70
C LEU A 467 10.53 13.18 45.05
N MET A 468 10.83 13.38 46.32
CA MET A 468 11.76 14.43 46.75
C MET A 468 13.16 14.19 46.19
N ASP A 469 13.71 13.01 46.44
CA ASP A 469 15.04 12.64 45.97
C ASP A 469 15.05 12.50 44.44
N TYR A 470 13.92 12.06 43.84
CA TYR A 470 13.77 12.00 42.40
C TYR A 470 13.83 13.39 41.74
N ILE A 471 13.20 14.42 42.30
CA ILE A 471 13.29 15.79 41.79
C ILE A 471 14.71 16.35 41.96
N ILE A 472 15.34 16.10 43.13
CA ILE A 472 16.68 16.62 43.43
C ILE A 472 17.73 16.02 42.50
N ASP A 473 17.69 14.70 42.32
CA ASP A 473 18.67 13.95 41.53
C ASP A 473 18.28 13.76 40.07
N PHE A 474 17.25 14.44 39.59
CA PHE A 474 16.73 14.29 38.24
C PHE A 474 17.76 14.72 37.20
N ASP A 475 18.06 13.80 36.25
CA ASP A 475 18.97 14.07 35.13
C ASP A 475 18.19 14.21 33.81
N ALA A 476 18.15 15.41 33.30
CA ALA A 476 17.48 15.75 32.04
C ALA A 476 18.05 15.02 30.83
N ASN A 477 19.36 14.69 30.83
CA ASN A 477 19.99 13.97 29.72
C ASN A 477 19.59 12.48 29.71
N LEU A 478 19.46 11.87 30.89
CA LEU A 478 18.94 10.50 31.00
C LEU A 478 17.49 10.41 30.50
N LEU A 479 16.65 11.42 30.82
CA LEU A 479 15.31 11.50 30.28
C LEU A 479 15.31 11.63 28.75
N VAL A 480 16.16 12.49 28.19
CA VAL A 480 16.28 12.63 26.73
C VAL A 480 16.67 11.28 26.09
N ASN A 481 17.64 10.59 26.65
CA ASN A 481 18.03 9.27 26.16
C ASN A 481 16.89 8.24 26.24
N ALA A 482 16.11 8.27 27.32
CA ALA A 482 14.93 7.42 27.46
C ALA A 482 13.83 7.79 26.42
N CYS A 483 13.68 9.07 26.07
CA CYS A 483 12.75 9.53 25.04
C CYS A 483 13.16 9.11 23.62
N LEU A 484 14.42 8.76 23.39
CA LEU A 484 14.94 8.28 22.11
C LEU A 484 14.85 6.75 22.00
N ALA A 485 14.97 6.04 23.11
CA ALA A 485 15.06 4.60 23.15
C ALA A 485 13.70 3.91 22.92
N LYS A 486 13.75 2.67 22.41
CA LYS A 486 12.58 1.80 22.31
C LYS A 486 12.15 1.37 23.72
N SER A 487 10.92 1.66 24.10
CA SER A 487 10.37 1.19 25.37
C SER A 487 10.27 -0.35 25.40
N GLY A 488 10.95 -0.99 26.31
CA GLY A 488 10.90 -2.45 26.51
C GLY A 488 9.61 -3.00 27.10
N THR A 489 8.70 -2.13 27.53
CA THR A 489 7.43 -2.50 28.16
C THR A 489 6.29 -1.63 27.64
N SER A 490 5.40 -2.24 26.86
CA SER A 490 4.08 -1.68 26.49
C SER A 490 4.08 -0.50 25.52
N GLY A 491 4.31 -0.75 24.25
CA GLY A 491 3.48 -0.33 23.09
C GLY A 491 3.25 1.14 22.75
N SER A 492 3.70 2.12 23.52
CA SER A 492 3.19 3.49 23.39
C SER A 492 4.22 4.57 23.03
N TYR A 493 5.49 4.24 22.95
CA TYR A 493 6.55 5.21 22.62
C TYR A 493 7.08 4.98 21.20
N TYR A 494 7.23 6.08 20.46
CA TYR A 494 7.84 6.03 19.13
C TYR A 494 9.36 6.04 19.30
N GLU A 495 10.02 4.96 18.86
CA GLU A 495 11.47 4.91 18.74
C GLU A 495 11.93 5.98 17.74
N ILE A 496 12.93 6.76 18.11
CA ILE A 496 13.53 7.76 17.24
C ILE A 496 14.93 7.25 16.86
N PRO A 497 15.15 6.80 15.62
CA PRO A 497 16.45 6.34 15.16
C PRO A 497 17.52 7.42 15.28
N THR A 498 18.68 7.07 15.83
CA THR A 498 19.83 7.98 15.99
C THR A 498 20.29 8.56 14.66
N GLU A 499 20.22 7.76 13.59
CA GLU A 499 20.56 8.18 12.23
C GLU A 499 19.70 9.36 11.73
N LEU A 500 18.42 9.41 12.14
CA LEU A 500 17.54 10.54 11.81
C LEU A 500 17.92 11.81 12.57
N ILE A 501 18.38 11.68 13.82
CA ILE A 501 18.85 12.80 14.65
C ILE A 501 20.08 13.42 14.01
N ASP A 502 21.04 12.58 13.61
CA ASP A 502 22.28 12.99 12.98
C ASP A 502 22.02 13.65 11.62
N MET A 503 21.17 13.04 10.78
CA MET A 503 20.79 13.61 9.49
C MET A 503 20.06 14.95 9.61
N ALA A 504 19.23 15.11 10.65
CA ALA A 504 18.54 16.36 10.94
C ALA A 504 19.48 17.41 11.55
N GLY A 505 20.65 17.00 12.07
CA GLY A 505 21.56 17.87 12.80
C GLY A 505 20.93 18.42 14.08
N LEU A 506 20.19 17.57 14.80
CA LEU A 506 19.52 17.91 16.03
C LEU A 506 20.48 17.72 17.20
N ASP A 507 20.78 18.79 17.91
CA ASP A 507 21.54 18.75 19.17
C ASP A 507 20.58 18.45 20.32
N THR A 508 20.54 17.20 20.73
CA THR A 508 19.62 16.71 21.77
C THR A 508 19.98 17.24 23.16
N ALA A 509 21.25 17.57 23.40
CA ALA A 509 21.69 18.15 24.67
C ALA A 509 21.06 19.54 24.91
N LYS A 510 20.86 20.33 23.85
CA LYS A 510 20.18 21.64 23.95
C LYS A 510 18.69 21.55 24.25
N LEU A 511 18.11 20.37 24.12
CA LEU A 511 16.69 20.14 24.42
C LEU A 511 16.48 19.65 25.85
N ALA A 512 17.53 19.24 26.56
CA ALA A 512 17.44 18.60 27.86
C ALA A 512 16.59 19.40 28.86
N ASP A 513 16.86 20.70 29.01
CA ASP A 513 16.11 21.58 29.91
C ASP A 513 14.62 21.69 29.52
N THR A 514 14.35 21.86 28.23
CA THR A 514 12.96 21.94 27.71
C THR A 514 12.21 20.63 27.91
N VAL A 515 12.87 19.49 27.65
CA VAL A 515 12.30 18.13 27.81
C VAL A 515 12.00 17.86 29.28
N ALA A 516 12.92 18.22 30.18
CA ALA A 516 12.73 18.10 31.63
C ALA A 516 11.56 18.99 32.13
N TYR A 517 11.49 20.23 31.66
CA TYR A 517 10.37 21.12 31.98
C TYR A 517 9.03 20.51 31.54
N GLU A 518 8.92 20.03 30.32
CA GLU A 518 7.69 19.43 29.78
C GLU A 518 7.31 18.11 30.50
N TYR A 519 8.28 17.34 30.92
CA TYR A 519 8.07 16.16 31.76
C TYR A 519 7.41 16.55 33.09
N TRP A 520 8.01 17.50 33.85
CA TRP A 520 7.50 17.91 35.15
C TRP A 520 6.16 18.64 35.05
N LEU A 521 5.98 19.48 34.02
CA LEU A 521 4.71 20.14 33.73
C LEU A 521 3.60 19.10 33.55
N TYR A 522 3.87 18.07 32.75
CA TYR A 522 2.87 17.06 32.45
C TYR A 522 2.65 16.12 33.63
N PHE A 523 3.70 15.76 34.36
CA PHE A 523 3.68 14.96 35.57
C PHE A 523 2.71 15.53 36.63
N PHE A 524 2.90 16.79 37.01
CA PHE A 524 2.04 17.40 38.01
C PHE A 524 0.62 17.71 37.49
N ARG A 525 0.47 18.07 36.24
CA ARG A 525 -0.86 18.20 35.61
C ARG A 525 -1.60 16.87 35.59
N HIS A 526 -0.92 15.76 35.34
CA HIS A 526 -1.54 14.45 35.32
C HIS A 526 -1.97 14.02 36.73
N ILE A 527 -1.17 14.26 37.75
CA ILE A 527 -1.57 14.07 39.15
C ILE A 527 -2.86 14.82 39.48
N ARG A 528 -2.96 16.08 39.08
CA ARG A 528 -4.17 16.90 39.31
C ARG A 528 -5.41 16.38 38.61
N LYS A 529 -5.24 15.69 37.50
CA LYS A 529 -6.34 15.14 36.69
C LYS A 529 -6.84 13.80 37.24
N VAL A 530 -5.96 12.97 37.73
CA VAL A 530 -6.28 11.59 38.12
C VAL A 530 -6.73 11.52 39.59
N LYS A 531 -6.30 12.43 40.44
CA LYS A 531 -6.80 12.63 41.82
C LYS A 531 -7.90 13.70 41.85
#